data_24049f0e0ef4fbdc27384647296b183f
#
_entry.id   24049f0e0ef4fbdc27384647296b183f
#
_cell.length_a   1.000
_cell.length_b   1.000
_cell.length_c   1.000
_cell.angle_alpha   90.00
_cell.angle_beta   90.00
_cell.angle_gamma   90.00
#
_symmetry.space_group_name_H-M   'P 1'
#
loop_
_entity.id
_entity.type
_entity.pdbx_description
1 polymer ?
#
loop_
_entity_poly.entity_id
_entity_poly.type
_entity_poly.pdbx_seq_one_letter_code
_entity_poly.pdbx_strand_id
1 'polypeptide(L)'
;TRSYGDWSSDVCSSDLGSGKTDLRQLTALTEYGCMTQLATLDSYLDVFAMNDDYYAASHKFVTLMAQQAVKRGYDVILCPAILFGNTLYEHLLIPEAGIAFVINSPISKLDGFEKAINMGRFYDKKKISALKTRLRLDKVTASDLAEEVYSGIKKAKKVHDEIEKYYIAAMDHAALNKVCDSISREIHERTIK
;
A
#
# COMPACT_ATOMS: atom_id res chain seq x y z
N THR A 1 -17.86 -11.43 -24.98
CA THR A 1 -16.91 -10.37 -24.57
C THR A 1 -17.66 -9.32 -23.79
N ARG A 2 -17.78 -9.50 -22.46
CA ARG A 2 -18.21 -8.40 -21.57
C ARG A 2 -16.96 -7.60 -21.26
N SER A 3 -16.94 -6.36 -21.73
CA SER A 3 -16.01 -5.32 -21.34
C SER A 3 -15.91 -5.27 -19.81
N TYR A 4 -14.72 -5.37 -19.26
CA TYR A 4 -14.44 -4.94 -17.89
C TYR A 4 -14.74 -3.44 -17.87
N GLY A 5 -15.83 -3.07 -17.21
CA GLY A 5 -16.23 -1.68 -17.06
C GLY A 5 -15.13 -0.89 -16.38
N ASP A 6 -14.87 0.26 -16.93
CA ASP A 6 -13.99 1.30 -16.41
C ASP A 6 -14.44 1.69 -14.99
N TRP A 7 -13.72 1.18 -13.98
CA TRP A 7 -14.02 1.40 -12.56
C TRP A 7 -13.23 2.59 -11.98
N SER A 8 -12.43 3.25 -12.82
CA SER A 8 -11.53 4.31 -12.36
C SER A 8 -12.18 5.69 -12.26
N SER A 9 -13.39 5.88 -12.84
CA SER A 9 -14.03 7.21 -12.90
C SER A 9 -15.02 7.51 -11.78
N ASP A 10 -15.48 6.52 -10.99
CA ASP A 10 -16.57 6.74 -10.04
C ASP A 10 -16.13 7.10 -8.60
N VAL A 11 -14.84 7.14 -8.31
CA VAL A 11 -14.34 7.50 -6.96
C VAL A 11 -14.20 9.01 -6.77
N CYS A 12 -14.28 9.79 -7.85
CA CYS A 12 -14.09 11.26 -7.84
C CYS A 12 -15.36 12.09 -8.07
N SER A 13 -16.57 11.56 -7.86
CA SER A 13 -17.75 12.43 -7.94
C SER A 13 -18.06 13.04 -6.58
N SER A 14 -18.02 14.36 -6.56
CA SER A 14 -18.11 15.30 -5.45
C SER A 14 -19.45 15.36 -4.68
N ASP A 15 -20.33 14.36 -4.79
CA ASP A 15 -21.66 14.39 -4.18
C ASP A 15 -21.90 13.34 -3.07
N LEU A 16 -20.84 12.69 -2.58
CA LEU A 16 -20.97 11.57 -1.65
C LEU A 16 -20.36 11.87 -0.27
N GLY A 17 -21.10 12.57 0.57
CA GLY A 17 -20.79 12.70 2.00
C GLY A 17 -19.74 13.76 2.33
N SER A 18 -19.51 14.01 3.63
CA SER A 18 -18.58 15.02 4.16
C SER A 18 -17.14 14.52 4.30
N GLY A 19 -16.87 13.20 4.20
CA GLY A 19 -15.55 12.61 4.37
C GLY A 19 -14.66 12.78 3.13
N LYS A 20 -13.33 12.83 3.35
CA LYS A 20 -12.31 12.99 2.31
C LYS A 20 -11.57 11.68 2.09
N THR A 21 -11.05 11.51 0.88
CA THR A 21 -10.15 10.40 0.54
C THR A 21 -8.75 10.94 0.30
N ASP A 22 -7.78 10.43 1.06
CA ASP A 22 -6.35 10.69 0.88
C ASP A 22 -5.67 9.44 0.31
N LEU A 23 -4.71 9.61 -0.60
CA LEU A 23 -3.97 8.51 -1.18
C LEU A 23 -2.56 8.47 -0.59
N ARG A 24 -2.20 7.37 0.06
CA ARG A 24 -0.86 7.18 0.63
C ARG A 24 -0.37 5.76 0.38
N GLN A 25 0.95 5.62 0.30
CA GLN A 25 1.59 4.33 0.15
C GLN A 25 1.86 3.73 1.53
N LEU A 26 1.39 2.50 1.77
CA LEU A 26 1.69 1.73 2.98
C LEU A 26 2.68 0.60 2.69
N THR A 27 2.68 0.08 1.48
CA THR A 27 3.53 -1.01 1.03
C THR A 27 4.53 -0.51 -0.01
N ALA A 28 5.77 -0.96 0.05
CA ALA A 28 6.84 -0.62 -0.88
C ALA A 28 7.58 -1.86 -1.38
N LEU A 29 8.05 -1.82 -2.63
CA LEU A 29 9.01 -2.80 -3.14
C LEU A 29 10.41 -2.36 -2.71
N THR A 30 11.13 -3.23 -2.04
CA THR A 30 12.47 -2.96 -1.53
C THR A 30 13.46 -4.04 -2.00
N GLU A 31 14.73 -3.86 -1.70
CA GLU A 31 15.75 -4.89 -1.93
C GLU A 31 15.53 -6.16 -1.09
N TYR A 32 14.70 -6.09 -0.05
CA TYR A 32 14.35 -7.20 0.84
C TYR A 32 13.00 -7.83 0.51
N GLY A 33 12.33 -7.35 -0.54
CA GLY A 33 11.01 -7.81 -0.95
C GLY A 33 9.92 -6.73 -0.82
N CYS A 34 8.69 -7.18 -0.83
CA CYS A 34 7.53 -6.34 -0.59
C CYS A 34 7.38 -6.10 0.92
N MET A 35 7.53 -4.85 1.35
CA MET A 35 7.47 -4.47 2.76
C MET A 35 6.30 -3.52 3.02
N THR A 36 5.49 -3.87 4.01
CA THR A 36 4.40 -3.03 4.52
C THR A 36 4.87 -2.33 5.80
N GLN A 37 4.64 -1.02 5.90
CA GLN A 37 5.03 -0.22 7.07
C GLN A 37 4.07 -0.47 8.24
N LEU A 38 4.32 -1.55 8.98
CA LEU A 38 3.44 -2.01 10.06
C LEU A 38 3.37 -1.04 11.23
N ALA A 39 4.44 -0.29 11.54
CA ALA A 39 4.45 0.70 12.60
C ALA A 39 3.37 1.80 12.43
N THR A 40 2.93 2.07 11.20
CA THR A 40 1.80 2.97 10.95
C THR A 40 0.49 2.41 11.53
N LEU A 41 0.38 1.09 11.67
CA LEU A 41 -0.84 0.42 12.13
C LEU A 41 -0.95 0.39 13.66
N ASP A 42 0.14 0.66 14.39
CA ASP A 42 0.18 0.63 15.86
C ASP A 42 -0.77 1.68 16.51
N SER A 43 -1.13 2.71 15.74
CA SER A 43 -2.09 3.74 16.18
C SER A 43 -3.56 3.34 16.02
N TYR A 44 -3.85 2.19 15.39
CA TYR A 44 -5.20 1.71 15.15
C TYR A 44 -5.62 0.68 16.19
N LEU A 45 -6.85 0.82 16.72
CA LEU A 45 -7.41 -0.11 17.70
C LEU A 45 -7.73 -1.48 17.08
N ASP A 46 -8.22 -1.46 15.86
CA ASP A 46 -8.68 -2.64 15.14
C ASP A 46 -8.02 -2.75 13.76
N VAL A 47 -7.09 -3.69 13.64
CA VAL A 47 -6.47 -4.02 12.35
C VAL A 47 -6.98 -5.37 11.86
N PHE A 48 -7.63 -5.36 10.70
CA PHE A 48 -8.16 -6.56 10.06
C PHE A 48 -7.26 -7.00 8.91
N ALA A 49 -6.62 -8.16 9.04
CA ALA A 49 -5.87 -8.78 7.96
C ALA A 49 -6.81 -9.54 7.02
N MET A 50 -6.87 -9.15 5.76
CA MET A 50 -7.67 -9.81 4.73
C MET A 50 -6.81 -10.84 4.00
N ASN A 51 -6.99 -12.11 4.33
CA ASN A 51 -6.28 -13.22 3.69
C ASN A 51 -6.88 -13.50 2.31
N ASP A 52 -6.21 -13.07 1.26
CA ASP A 52 -6.68 -13.19 -0.12
C ASP A 52 -5.57 -13.68 -1.07
N ASP A 53 -5.69 -14.91 -1.49
CA ASP A 53 -4.77 -15.54 -2.43
C ASP A 53 -4.84 -15.00 -3.86
N TYR A 54 -5.92 -14.29 -4.21
CA TYR A 54 -6.23 -13.86 -5.57
C TYR A 54 -6.44 -12.36 -5.71
N TYR A 55 -6.36 -11.61 -4.62
CA TYR A 55 -6.53 -10.16 -4.52
C TYR A 55 -7.91 -9.60 -4.92
N ALA A 56 -8.71 -10.32 -5.71
CA ALA A 56 -9.92 -9.74 -6.31
C ALA A 56 -11.02 -9.41 -5.30
N ALA A 57 -11.22 -10.24 -4.27
CA ALA A 57 -12.24 -10.00 -3.25
C ALA A 57 -11.83 -8.88 -2.29
N SER A 58 -10.56 -8.83 -1.90
CA SER A 58 -10.02 -7.82 -1.00
C SER A 58 -10.02 -6.43 -1.63
N HIS A 59 -9.58 -6.27 -2.89
CA HIS A 59 -9.65 -4.98 -3.57
C HIS A 59 -11.08 -4.44 -3.67
N LYS A 60 -12.02 -5.31 -4.02
CA LYS A 60 -13.44 -4.93 -4.05
C LYS A 60 -13.96 -4.53 -2.68
N PHE A 61 -13.58 -5.29 -1.63
CA PHE A 61 -13.95 -4.98 -0.26
C PHE A 61 -13.42 -3.61 0.18
N VAL A 62 -12.13 -3.35 -0.02
CA VAL A 62 -11.48 -2.08 0.31
C VAL A 62 -12.21 -0.90 -0.36
N THR A 63 -12.49 -1.00 -1.66
CA THR A 63 -13.19 0.05 -2.40
C THR A 63 -14.60 0.31 -1.85
N LEU A 64 -15.36 -0.76 -1.59
CA LEU A 64 -16.73 -0.62 -1.06
C LEU A 64 -16.74 -0.06 0.36
N MET A 65 -15.82 -0.49 1.22
CA MET A 65 -15.72 0.00 2.60
C MET A 65 -15.30 1.46 2.64
N ALA A 66 -14.35 1.88 1.79
CA ALA A 66 -13.96 3.27 1.66
C ALA A 66 -15.15 4.16 1.26
N GLN A 67 -15.90 3.76 0.24
CA GLN A 67 -17.10 4.48 -0.18
C GLN A 67 -18.15 4.59 0.95
N GLN A 68 -18.32 3.52 1.74
CA GLN A 68 -19.27 3.53 2.86
C GLN A 68 -18.79 4.40 4.03
N ALA A 69 -17.48 4.45 4.29
CA ALA A 69 -16.89 5.30 5.30
C ALA A 69 -17.03 6.78 4.93
N VAL A 70 -16.66 7.15 3.71
CA VAL A 70 -16.80 8.52 3.19
C VAL A 70 -18.26 9.00 3.21
N LYS A 71 -19.21 8.16 2.81
CA LYS A 71 -20.65 8.46 2.90
C LYS A 71 -21.14 8.73 4.33
N ARG A 72 -20.43 8.20 5.34
CA ARG A 72 -20.73 8.43 6.75
C ARG A 72 -19.95 9.59 7.36
N GLY A 73 -19.17 10.29 6.56
CA GLY A 73 -18.41 11.48 6.99
C GLY A 73 -16.99 11.17 7.52
N TYR A 74 -16.53 9.92 7.44
CA TYR A 74 -15.16 9.57 7.86
C TYR A 74 -14.16 9.91 6.77
N ASP A 75 -13.08 10.56 7.15
CA ASP A 75 -11.90 10.69 6.29
C ASP A 75 -11.20 9.32 6.19
N VAL A 76 -10.78 8.97 4.98
CA VAL A 76 -10.12 7.68 4.71
C VAL A 76 -8.79 7.87 4.02
N ILE A 77 -7.86 6.98 4.34
CA ILE A 77 -6.59 6.83 3.61
C ILE A 77 -6.67 5.53 2.82
N LEU A 78 -6.67 5.66 1.49
CA LEU A 78 -6.57 4.53 0.57
C LEU A 78 -5.13 4.34 0.12
N CYS A 79 -4.66 3.09 0.18
CA CYS A 79 -3.33 2.75 -0.25
C CYS A 79 -3.38 2.03 -1.59
N PRO A 80 -2.86 2.63 -2.68
CA PRO A 80 -2.79 1.99 -3.98
C PRO A 80 -1.99 0.69 -3.93
N ALA A 81 -2.43 -0.30 -4.71
CA ALA A 81 -1.75 -1.57 -4.82
C ALA A 81 -0.46 -1.42 -5.61
N ILE A 82 0.67 -1.78 -5.00
CA ILE A 82 1.99 -1.51 -5.56
C ILE A 82 2.26 -2.19 -6.90
N LEU A 83 1.65 -3.35 -7.14
CA LEU A 83 1.81 -4.11 -8.38
C LEU A 83 0.82 -3.73 -9.48
N PHE A 84 -0.25 -3.01 -9.13
CA PHE A 84 -1.36 -2.71 -10.04
C PHE A 84 -1.53 -1.20 -10.30
N GLY A 85 -0.60 -0.40 -9.80
CA GLY A 85 -0.65 1.05 -9.89
C GLY A 85 -1.87 1.66 -9.18
N ASN A 86 -2.30 2.83 -9.61
CA ASN A 86 -3.39 3.57 -8.95
C ASN A 86 -4.80 3.07 -9.33
N THR A 87 -4.92 1.93 -10.01
CA THR A 87 -6.21 1.40 -10.45
C THR A 87 -6.89 0.52 -9.40
N LEU A 88 -6.12 -0.03 -8.46
CA LEU A 88 -6.62 -0.89 -7.39
C LEU A 88 -6.06 -0.43 -6.04
N TYR A 89 -6.83 -0.64 -4.97
CA TYR A 89 -6.42 -0.28 -3.61
C TYR A 89 -6.17 -1.54 -2.79
N GLU A 90 -5.05 -1.53 -2.07
CA GLU A 90 -4.57 -2.69 -1.30
C GLU A 90 -4.94 -2.57 0.18
N HIS A 91 -4.89 -1.37 0.75
CA HIS A 91 -5.23 -1.16 2.15
C HIS A 91 -6.17 0.03 2.31
N LEU A 92 -6.93 0.01 3.41
CA LEU A 92 -7.81 1.09 3.82
C LEU A 92 -7.58 1.40 5.29
N LEU A 93 -7.31 2.67 5.59
CA LEU A 93 -7.18 3.17 6.94
C LEU A 93 -8.29 4.20 7.19
N ILE A 94 -8.95 4.10 8.33
CA ILE A 94 -10.00 5.03 8.80
C ILE A 94 -9.56 5.56 10.16
N PRO A 95 -8.73 6.62 10.19
CA PRO A 95 -8.06 7.08 11.41
C PRO A 95 -9.04 7.44 12.53
N GLU A 96 -10.09 8.18 12.23
CA GLU A 96 -11.08 8.61 13.22
C GLU A 96 -11.86 7.44 13.85
N ALA A 97 -12.04 6.35 13.09
CA ALA A 97 -12.67 5.14 13.62
C ALA A 97 -11.69 4.21 14.32
N GLY A 98 -10.38 4.45 14.20
CA GLY A 98 -9.34 3.57 14.71
C GLY A 98 -9.30 2.21 14.03
N ILE A 99 -9.74 2.11 12.76
CA ILE A 99 -9.89 0.84 12.02
C ILE A 99 -8.98 0.84 10.80
N ALA A 100 -8.27 -0.27 10.60
CA ALA A 100 -7.49 -0.52 9.41
C ALA A 100 -7.83 -1.87 8.78
N PHE A 101 -7.87 -1.92 7.45
CA PHE A 101 -7.98 -3.14 6.66
C PHE A 101 -6.73 -3.30 5.81
N VAL A 102 -6.01 -4.40 5.99
CA VAL A 102 -4.77 -4.68 5.27
C VAL A 102 -4.86 -6.00 4.52
N ILE A 103 -4.38 -6.05 3.29
CA ILE A 103 -4.35 -7.29 2.52
C ILE A 103 -3.12 -8.10 2.95
N ASN A 104 -3.37 -9.36 3.32
CA ASN A 104 -2.36 -10.39 3.51
C ASN A 104 -2.41 -11.34 2.31
N SER A 105 -1.33 -11.39 1.55
CA SER A 105 -1.27 -12.08 0.27
C SER A 105 0.04 -12.87 0.12
N PRO A 106 0.16 -13.75 -0.88
CA PRO A 106 1.39 -14.49 -1.14
C PRO A 106 2.62 -13.60 -1.42
N ILE A 107 2.42 -12.39 -1.96
CA ILE A 107 3.51 -11.47 -2.30
C ILE A 107 3.83 -10.55 -1.11
N SER A 108 2.81 -10.11 -0.37
CA SER A 108 2.96 -9.29 0.84
C SER A 108 2.38 -10.05 2.03
N LYS A 109 3.22 -10.88 2.65
CA LYS A 109 2.83 -11.64 3.83
C LYS A 109 2.86 -10.77 5.06
N LEU A 110 1.75 -10.79 5.79
CA LEU A 110 1.57 -10.06 7.03
C LEU A 110 1.18 -11.05 8.13
N ASP A 111 2.00 -11.12 9.17
CA ASP A 111 1.78 -12.01 10.31
C ASP A 111 1.46 -11.22 11.59
N GLY A 112 0.92 -11.89 12.59
CA GLY A 112 0.73 -11.32 13.93
C GLY A 112 -0.58 -10.55 14.15
N PHE A 113 -1.52 -10.59 13.23
CA PHE A 113 -2.83 -9.95 13.41
C PHE A 113 -3.84 -10.88 14.08
N GLU A 114 -4.46 -10.42 15.17
CA GLU A 114 -5.50 -11.16 15.87
C GLU A 114 -6.81 -11.28 15.07
N LYS A 115 -7.12 -10.22 14.28
CA LYS A 115 -8.35 -10.15 13.48
C LYS A 115 -8.04 -10.46 12.04
N ALA A 116 -8.56 -11.59 11.53
CA ALA A 116 -8.36 -12.02 10.17
C ALA A 116 -9.67 -12.29 9.44
N ILE A 117 -9.78 -11.83 8.20
CA ILE A 117 -10.92 -12.09 7.31
C ILE A 117 -10.44 -13.01 6.19
N ASN A 118 -10.97 -14.22 6.12
CA ASN A 118 -10.69 -15.15 5.03
C ASN A 118 -11.51 -14.76 3.80
N MET A 119 -10.87 -14.09 2.84
CA MET A 119 -11.50 -13.66 1.59
C MET A 119 -11.79 -14.81 0.63
N GLY A 120 -11.13 -15.96 0.81
CA GLY A 120 -11.36 -17.18 0.04
C GLY A 120 -12.81 -17.70 0.10
N ARG A 121 -13.55 -17.35 1.15
CA ARG A 121 -14.98 -17.69 1.32
C ARG A 121 -15.91 -17.03 0.30
N PHE A 122 -15.49 -15.93 -0.29
CA PHE A 122 -16.29 -15.14 -1.24
C PHE A 122 -16.08 -15.54 -2.70
N TYR A 123 -15.20 -16.52 -2.97
CA TYR A 123 -14.96 -17.04 -4.30
C TYR A 123 -15.84 -18.26 -4.60
N ASP A 124 -16.26 -18.39 -5.86
CA ASP A 124 -16.93 -19.59 -6.37
C ASP A 124 -15.92 -20.73 -6.45
N LYS A 125 -16.03 -21.67 -5.51
CA LYS A 125 -15.11 -22.82 -5.40
C LYS A 125 -15.07 -23.69 -6.65
N LYS A 126 -16.20 -23.82 -7.37
CA LYS A 126 -16.27 -24.61 -8.61
C LYS A 126 -15.45 -23.94 -9.74
N LYS A 127 -15.60 -22.63 -9.89
CA LYS A 127 -14.85 -21.85 -10.87
C LYS A 127 -13.35 -21.83 -10.55
N ILE A 128 -12.98 -21.61 -9.28
CA ILE A 128 -11.58 -21.69 -8.84
C ILE A 128 -11.00 -23.07 -9.12
N SER A 129 -11.71 -24.15 -8.81
CA SER A 129 -11.26 -25.52 -9.08
C SER A 129 -11.06 -25.79 -10.57
N ALA A 130 -11.95 -25.31 -11.42
CA ALA A 130 -11.84 -25.44 -12.88
C ALA A 130 -10.61 -24.70 -13.46
N LEU A 131 -10.17 -23.61 -12.79
CA LEU A 131 -9.04 -22.79 -13.22
C LEU A 131 -7.75 -23.08 -12.43
N LYS A 132 -7.75 -24.10 -11.57
CA LYS A 132 -6.67 -24.37 -10.61
C LYS A 132 -5.27 -24.40 -11.22
N THR A 133 -5.10 -25.08 -12.35
CA THR A 133 -3.80 -25.21 -13.02
C THR A 133 -3.30 -23.85 -13.53
N ARG A 134 -4.18 -23.07 -14.14
CA ARG A 134 -3.85 -21.73 -14.62
C ARG A 134 -3.51 -20.78 -13.47
N LEU A 135 -4.34 -20.72 -12.44
CA LEU A 135 -4.11 -19.89 -11.27
C LEU A 135 -2.80 -20.24 -10.54
N ARG A 136 -2.44 -21.53 -10.52
CA ARG A 136 -1.14 -21.96 -9.98
C ARG A 136 0.02 -21.44 -10.83
N LEU A 137 -0.07 -21.54 -12.14
CA LEU A 137 0.95 -21.01 -13.06
C LEU A 137 1.08 -19.49 -12.90
N ASP A 138 -0.04 -18.78 -12.92
CA ASP A 138 -0.05 -17.32 -12.77
C ASP A 138 0.59 -16.88 -11.43
N LYS A 139 0.33 -17.59 -10.32
CA LYS A 139 0.96 -17.34 -9.03
C LYS A 139 2.47 -17.54 -9.06
N VAL A 140 2.95 -18.64 -9.63
CA VAL A 140 4.39 -18.93 -9.74
C VAL A 140 5.06 -17.85 -10.58
N THR A 141 4.50 -17.55 -11.76
CA THR A 141 5.04 -16.50 -12.64
C THR A 141 5.08 -15.12 -11.95
N ALA A 142 4.03 -14.77 -11.23
CA ALA A 142 3.99 -13.50 -10.49
C ALA A 142 5.05 -13.44 -9.38
N SER A 143 5.28 -14.57 -8.68
CA SER A 143 6.32 -14.67 -7.67
C SER A 143 7.72 -14.55 -8.27
N ASP A 144 7.99 -15.24 -9.38
CA ASP A 144 9.28 -15.19 -10.07
C ASP A 144 9.59 -13.78 -10.59
N LEU A 145 8.60 -13.10 -11.16
CA LEU A 145 8.72 -11.72 -11.61
C LEU A 145 8.99 -10.76 -10.44
N ALA A 146 8.34 -10.96 -9.30
CA ALA A 146 8.56 -10.15 -8.11
C ALA A 146 10.01 -10.32 -7.60
N GLU A 147 10.54 -11.54 -7.56
CA GLU A 147 11.93 -11.81 -7.19
C GLU A 147 12.93 -11.16 -8.14
N GLU A 148 12.64 -11.13 -9.44
CA GLU A 148 13.48 -10.44 -10.42
C GLU A 148 13.50 -8.93 -10.18
N VAL A 149 12.33 -8.32 -9.85
CA VAL A 149 12.22 -6.90 -9.47
C VAL A 149 13.06 -6.62 -8.22
N TYR A 150 12.96 -7.43 -7.16
CA TYR A 150 13.75 -7.24 -5.93
C TYR A 150 15.25 -7.33 -6.20
N SER A 151 15.67 -8.29 -7.02
CA SER A 151 17.06 -8.42 -7.46
C SER A 151 17.53 -7.18 -8.23
N GLY A 152 16.67 -6.63 -9.09
CA GLY A 152 16.92 -5.38 -9.83
C GLY A 152 17.11 -4.18 -8.91
N ILE A 153 16.21 -4.02 -7.92
CA ILE A 153 16.30 -2.95 -6.91
C ILE A 153 17.60 -3.08 -6.11
N LYS A 154 17.96 -4.29 -5.68
CA LYS A 154 19.20 -4.54 -4.95
C LYS A 154 20.45 -4.18 -5.76
N LYS A 155 20.48 -4.49 -7.06
CA LYS A 155 21.57 -4.10 -7.95
C LYS A 155 21.64 -2.58 -8.12
N ALA A 156 20.48 -1.93 -8.34
CA ALA A 156 20.39 -0.49 -8.49
C ALA A 156 20.88 0.24 -7.23
N LYS A 157 20.46 -0.26 -6.03
CA LYS A 157 20.94 0.29 -4.77
C LYS A 157 22.46 0.20 -4.65
N LYS A 158 23.05 -0.96 -4.97
CA LYS A 158 24.50 -1.12 -4.92
C LYS A 158 25.23 -0.11 -5.80
N VAL A 159 24.76 0.12 -7.02
CA VAL A 159 25.34 1.12 -7.93
C VAL A 159 25.16 2.53 -7.36
N HIS A 160 23.99 2.83 -6.81
CA HIS A 160 23.74 4.10 -6.13
C HIS A 160 24.72 4.34 -4.97
N ASP A 161 24.91 3.35 -4.09
CA ASP A 161 25.83 3.45 -2.94
C ASP A 161 27.30 3.64 -3.38
N GLU A 162 27.67 3.14 -4.55
CA GLU A 162 28.99 3.40 -5.14
C GLU A 162 29.13 4.84 -5.66
N ILE A 163 28.10 5.36 -6.31
CA ILE A 163 28.09 6.74 -6.83
C ILE A 163 28.02 7.74 -5.67
N GLU A 164 27.27 7.43 -4.62
CA GLU A 164 27.08 8.30 -3.45
C GLU A 164 28.43 8.67 -2.78
N LYS A 165 29.41 7.77 -2.80
CA LYS A 165 30.76 8.04 -2.25
C LYS A 165 31.43 9.25 -2.91
N TYR A 166 31.18 9.45 -4.20
CA TYR A 166 31.74 10.61 -4.93
C TYR A 166 31.02 11.91 -4.55
N TYR A 167 29.71 11.87 -4.39
CA TYR A 167 28.93 13.05 -3.97
C TYR A 167 29.26 13.47 -2.55
N ILE A 168 29.29 12.52 -1.61
CA ILE A 168 29.60 12.79 -0.20
C ILE A 168 30.97 13.47 -0.08
N ALA A 169 31.99 12.97 -0.80
CA ALA A 169 33.33 13.55 -0.78
C ALA A 169 33.40 14.96 -1.38
N ALA A 170 32.48 15.31 -2.30
CA ALA A 170 32.41 16.61 -2.97
C ALA A 170 31.50 17.65 -2.27
N MET A 171 30.72 17.21 -1.27
CA MET A 171 29.76 18.08 -0.56
C MET A 171 30.43 18.98 0.45
N ASP A 172 30.01 20.24 0.50
CA ASP A 172 30.29 21.15 1.62
C ASP A 172 29.30 20.91 2.76
N HIS A 173 29.64 19.98 3.62
CA HIS A 173 28.82 19.60 4.78
C HIS A 173 28.62 20.76 5.76
N ALA A 174 29.61 21.69 5.86
CA ALA A 174 29.50 22.82 6.76
C ALA A 174 28.46 23.85 6.27
N ALA A 175 28.43 24.10 4.95
CA ALA A 175 27.40 24.95 4.35
C ALA A 175 26.01 24.33 4.47
N LEU A 176 25.89 23.01 4.22
CA LEU A 176 24.63 22.28 4.36
C LEU A 176 24.10 22.35 5.81
N ASN A 177 24.94 22.09 6.79
CA ASN A 177 24.54 22.13 8.20
C ASN A 177 24.04 23.53 8.61
N LYS A 178 24.68 24.61 8.15
CA LYS A 178 24.20 25.98 8.42
C LYS A 178 22.78 26.21 7.89
N VAL A 179 22.46 25.70 6.68
CA VAL A 179 21.11 25.81 6.12
C VAL A 179 20.12 25.00 6.94
N CYS A 180 20.46 23.75 7.29
CA CYS A 180 19.61 22.90 8.13
C CYS A 180 19.31 23.55 9.49
N ASP A 181 20.33 24.10 10.16
CA ASP A 181 20.17 24.78 11.45
C ASP A 181 19.29 26.04 11.34
N SER A 182 19.41 26.77 10.23
CA SER A 182 18.56 27.94 9.99
C SER A 182 17.10 27.57 9.81
N ILE A 183 16.83 26.54 8.97
CA ILE A 183 15.46 26.05 8.73
C ILE A 183 14.86 25.45 10.01
N SER A 184 15.64 24.66 10.76
CA SER A 184 15.19 24.06 12.02
C SER A 184 14.78 25.11 13.05
N ARG A 185 15.53 26.21 13.17
CA ARG A 185 15.14 27.35 14.02
C ARG A 185 13.85 28.00 13.57
N GLU A 186 13.69 28.23 12.27
CA GLU A 186 12.46 28.82 11.72
C GLU A 186 11.23 27.94 11.98
N ILE A 187 11.36 26.62 11.84
CA ILE A 187 10.29 25.67 12.16
C ILE A 187 9.93 25.75 13.64
N HIS A 188 10.93 25.75 14.51
CA HIS A 188 10.72 25.85 15.96
C HIS A 188 9.98 27.14 16.36
N GLU A 189 10.38 28.27 15.80
CA GLU A 189 9.74 29.56 16.02
C GLU A 189 8.28 29.64 15.56
N ARG A 190 7.93 28.90 14.51
CA ARG A 190 6.55 28.80 14.01
C ARG A 190 5.68 27.86 14.83
N THR A 191 6.26 26.85 15.47
CA THR A 191 5.52 25.85 16.28
C THR A 191 5.13 26.39 17.67
N ILE A 192 5.82 27.43 18.17
CA ILE A 192 5.57 28.05 19.50
C ILE A 192 4.49 29.15 19.45
N LYS A 193 3.99 29.49 18.25
CA LYS A 193 2.86 30.44 18.08
C LYS A 193 1.54 29.68 17.96
#